data_559d42dd797bde6e27092db779082548
#
_entry.id   559d42dd797bde6e27092db779082548
#
_cell.length_a   1.000
_cell.length_b   1.000
_cell.length_c   1.000
_cell.angle_alpha   90.00
_cell.angle_beta   90.00
_cell.angle_gamma   90.00
#
_symmetry.space_group_name_H-M   'P 1'
#
loop_
_entity.id
_entity.type
_entity.pdbx_description
1 polymer ?
#
loop_
_entity_poly.entity_id
_entity_poly.type
_entity_poly.pdbx_seq_one_letter_code
_entity_poly.pdbx_strand_id
1 'polypeptide(L)'
;MSHLAVIPARGGSTRLKHKNITPLLGKPLIRWITNAVLESSCFDKVIISTDDDQIFDAVADLNVERHIRPEHHATVTATVLDAMMDLMDEVETYNTFSYFLPTCPFISPDDILKGMEKLEQRQCDTVISMTQIPETVQLACLMSEDNVLPVFDNLEWGITNSKFIKKYYKPSGAFYMGLWNFLKENKNFFAGKTKGVIIPPTRSVDINTIADIKYAESIIW
;
A
#
# COMPACT_ATOMS: atom_id res chain seq x y z
N MET A 1 -0.43 -18.37 15.35
CA MET A 1 -0.61 -16.90 15.51
C MET A 1 -1.81 -16.52 14.68
N SER A 2 -2.60 -15.50 15.08
CA SER A 2 -3.75 -15.04 14.31
C SER A 2 -3.41 -13.75 13.56
N HIS A 3 -3.82 -13.66 12.30
CA HIS A 3 -3.42 -12.58 11.40
C HIS A 3 -4.64 -12.00 10.70
N LEU A 4 -4.81 -10.68 10.77
CA LEU A 4 -5.89 -9.94 10.12
C LEU A 4 -5.36 -9.16 8.92
N ALA A 5 -6.01 -9.32 7.77
CA ALA A 5 -5.84 -8.46 6.60
C ALA A 5 -7.07 -7.58 6.40
N VAL A 6 -6.86 -6.31 6.08
CA VAL A 6 -7.92 -5.37 5.71
C VAL A 6 -7.60 -4.74 4.35
N ILE A 7 -8.60 -4.66 3.49
CA ILE A 7 -8.51 -3.97 2.20
C ILE A 7 -9.44 -2.76 2.24
N PRO A 8 -8.89 -1.56 2.54
CA PRO A 8 -9.68 -0.34 2.60
C PRO A 8 -9.99 0.19 1.19
N ALA A 9 -11.26 0.31 0.86
CA ALA A 9 -11.70 0.68 -0.48
C ALA A 9 -12.92 1.63 -0.44
N ARG A 10 -12.68 2.94 -0.23
CA ARG A 10 -13.79 3.91 -0.24
C ARG A 10 -14.39 4.08 -1.64
N GLY A 11 -15.70 4.34 -1.72
CA GLY A 11 -16.43 4.61 -2.96
C GLY A 11 -16.10 5.98 -3.56
N GLY A 12 -15.91 7.00 -2.71
CA GLY A 12 -15.71 8.40 -3.07
C GLY A 12 -14.35 8.76 -3.65
N SER A 13 -13.96 8.14 -4.78
CA SER A 13 -12.71 8.49 -5.48
C SER A 13 -12.89 9.72 -6.37
N THR A 14 -12.07 10.76 -6.17
CA THR A 14 -12.20 12.06 -6.84
C THR A 14 -11.51 12.13 -8.21
N ARG A 15 -10.32 11.55 -8.34
CA ARG A 15 -9.51 11.58 -9.58
C ARG A 15 -9.94 10.55 -10.63
N LEU A 16 -10.39 9.40 -10.20
CA LEU A 16 -10.93 8.32 -11.03
C LEU A 16 -12.22 7.82 -10.36
N LYS A 17 -13.36 8.17 -10.93
CA LYS A 17 -14.66 7.78 -10.37
C LYS A 17 -14.79 6.25 -10.33
N HIS A 18 -15.34 5.73 -9.23
CA HIS A 18 -15.44 4.28 -8.98
C HIS A 18 -14.12 3.51 -9.14
N LYS A 19 -12.99 4.12 -8.78
CA LYS A 19 -11.63 3.60 -9.00
C LYS A 19 -11.48 2.12 -8.62
N ASN A 20 -11.95 1.74 -7.44
CA ASN A 20 -11.74 0.39 -6.89
C ASN A 20 -12.45 -0.73 -7.69
N ILE A 21 -13.48 -0.39 -8.45
CA ILE A 21 -14.19 -1.32 -9.34
C ILE A 21 -13.91 -1.07 -10.82
N THR A 22 -13.08 -0.08 -11.16
CA THR A 22 -12.65 0.15 -12.55
C THR A 22 -11.94 -1.10 -13.07
N PRO A 23 -12.30 -1.59 -14.28
CA PRO A 23 -11.64 -2.74 -14.86
C PRO A 23 -10.18 -2.45 -15.19
N LEU A 24 -9.30 -3.37 -14.78
CA LEU A 24 -7.92 -3.48 -15.22
C LEU A 24 -7.78 -4.87 -15.84
N LEU A 25 -7.49 -4.95 -17.13
CA LEU A 25 -7.44 -6.22 -17.89
C LEU A 25 -8.72 -7.06 -17.68
N GLY A 26 -9.89 -6.43 -17.73
CA GLY A 26 -11.19 -7.09 -17.59
C GLY A 26 -11.58 -7.48 -16.17
N LYS A 27 -10.75 -7.24 -15.14
CA LYS A 27 -11.00 -7.57 -13.73
C LYS A 27 -11.10 -6.29 -12.89
N PRO A 28 -12.13 -6.09 -12.02
CA PRO A 28 -12.19 -4.96 -11.09
C PRO A 28 -10.90 -4.78 -10.30
N LEU A 29 -10.43 -3.54 -10.16
CA LEU A 29 -9.14 -3.24 -9.55
C LEU A 29 -8.96 -3.86 -8.16
N ILE A 30 -9.99 -3.80 -7.32
CA ILE A 30 -9.96 -4.38 -5.97
C ILE A 30 -9.69 -5.89 -5.98
N ARG A 31 -10.12 -6.62 -6.99
CA ARG A 31 -9.96 -8.08 -7.03
C ARG A 31 -8.50 -8.51 -7.21
N TRP A 32 -7.66 -7.67 -7.78
CA TRP A 32 -6.24 -7.98 -7.95
C TRP A 32 -5.55 -8.19 -6.60
N ILE A 33 -5.65 -7.19 -5.73
CA ILE A 33 -5.03 -7.28 -4.40
C ILE A 33 -5.75 -8.28 -3.50
N THR A 34 -7.09 -8.37 -3.58
CA THR A 34 -7.86 -9.32 -2.78
C THR A 34 -7.45 -10.75 -3.09
N ASN A 35 -7.30 -11.10 -4.38
CA ASN A 35 -6.83 -12.42 -4.78
C ASN A 35 -5.42 -12.71 -4.26
N ALA A 36 -4.47 -11.75 -4.40
CA ALA A 36 -3.12 -11.94 -3.90
C ALA A 36 -3.06 -12.16 -2.37
N VAL A 37 -3.92 -11.44 -1.63
CA VAL A 37 -4.05 -11.61 -0.16
C VAL A 37 -4.59 -13.00 0.16
N LEU A 38 -5.66 -13.44 -0.49
CA LEU A 38 -6.26 -14.77 -0.26
C LEU A 38 -5.31 -15.90 -0.69
N GLU A 39 -4.69 -15.79 -1.86
CA GLU A 39 -3.72 -16.76 -2.38
C GLU A 39 -2.47 -16.89 -1.51
N SER A 40 -2.09 -15.84 -0.78
CA SER A 40 -0.95 -15.88 0.15
C SER A 40 -1.18 -16.87 1.31
N SER A 41 -2.44 -17.14 1.64
CA SER A 41 -2.86 -18.00 2.77
C SER A 41 -2.23 -17.61 4.11
N CYS A 42 -1.83 -16.34 4.27
CA CYS A 42 -1.18 -15.82 5.47
C CYS A 42 -2.18 -15.34 6.54
N PHE A 43 -3.45 -15.16 6.20
CA PHE A 43 -4.42 -14.48 7.07
C PHE A 43 -5.59 -15.38 7.46
N ASP A 44 -5.93 -15.34 8.75
CA ASP A 44 -7.10 -16.07 9.28
C ASP A 44 -8.40 -15.37 8.88
N LYS A 45 -8.33 -14.04 8.70
CA LYS A 45 -9.47 -13.21 8.29
C LYS A 45 -9.02 -12.15 7.30
N VAL A 46 -9.84 -11.94 6.26
CA VAL A 46 -9.68 -10.88 5.26
C VAL A 46 -10.95 -10.03 5.23
N ILE A 47 -10.81 -8.74 5.51
CA ILE A 47 -11.93 -7.79 5.59
C ILE A 47 -11.84 -6.79 4.43
N ILE A 48 -12.95 -6.57 3.73
CA ILE A 48 -13.12 -5.42 2.82
C ILE A 48 -13.82 -4.31 3.60
N SER A 49 -13.16 -3.16 3.75
CA SER A 49 -13.70 -1.99 4.46
C SER A 49 -14.08 -0.90 3.45
N THR A 50 -15.40 -0.74 3.23
CA THR A 50 -15.94 0.21 2.26
C THR A 50 -17.28 0.82 2.69
N ASP A 51 -17.59 1.97 2.13
CA ASP A 51 -18.86 2.71 2.21
C ASP A 51 -19.73 2.53 0.94
N ASP A 52 -19.36 1.61 0.02
CA ASP A 52 -19.98 1.44 -1.30
C ASP A 52 -20.31 -0.02 -1.56
N ASP A 53 -21.63 -0.33 -1.68
CA ASP A 53 -22.12 -1.68 -1.94
C ASP A 53 -21.62 -2.27 -3.25
N GLN A 54 -21.37 -1.47 -4.29
CA GLN A 54 -20.81 -1.94 -5.57
C GLN A 54 -19.41 -2.55 -5.39
N ILE A 55 -18.64 -2.07 -4.41
CA ILE A 55 -17.34 -2.65 -4.08
C ILE A 55 -17.51 -4.02 -3.42
N PHE A 56 -18.49 -4.19 -2.55
CA PHE A 56 -18.83 -5.50 -1.99
C PHE A 56 -19.30 -6.48 -3.07
N ASP A 57 -20.14 -6.01 -4.00
CA ASP A 57 -20.62 -6.85 -5.12
C ASP A 57 -19.45 -7.32 -6.01
N ALA A 58 -18.45 -6.47 -6.23
CA ALA A 58 -17.29 -6.81 -7.03
C ALA A 58 -16.43 -7.94 -6.44
N VAL A 59 -16.59 -8.30 -5.17
CA VAL A 59 -15.84 -9.33 -4.44
C VAL A 59 -16.75 -10.37 -3.76
N ALA A 60 -18.06 -10.40 -4.09
CA ALA A 60 -19.07 -11.18 -3.38
C ALA A 60 -18.84 -12.70 -3.43
N ASP A 61 -18.13 -13.20 -4.44
CA ASP A 61 -17.76 -14.61 -4.62
C ASP A 61 -16.43 -15.00 -3.92
N LEU A 62 -15.74 -14.02 -3.31
CA LEU A 62 -14.48 -14.26 -2.62
C LEU A 62 -14.71 -14.51 -1.12
N ASN A 63 -13.81 -15.26 -0.49
CA ASN A 63 -13.84 -15.54 0.94
C ASN A 63 -13.34 -14.33 1.75
N VAL A 64 -14.18 -13.29 1.85
CA VAL A 64 -13.88 -12.04 2.56
C VAL A 64 -15.06 -11.64 3.45
N GLU A 65 -14.77 -10.97 4.56
CA GLU A 65 -15.80 -10.36 5.41
C GLU A 65 -16.07 -8.91 5.01
N ARG A 66 -17.30 -8.46 5.23
CA ARG A 66 -17.71 -7.08 4.96
C ARG A 66 -17.58 -6.24 6.23
N HIS A 67 -16.98 -5.06 6.07
CA HIS A 67 -17.01 -4.02 7.08
C HIS A 67 -17.53 -2.72 6.45
N ILE A 68 -18.64 -2.22 6.97
CA ILE A 68 -19.20 -0.94 6.52
C ILE A 68 -18.37 0.18 7.12
N ARG A 69 -17.60 0.88 6.29
CA ARG A 69 -16.77 1.99 6.72
C ARG A 69 -17.63 3.14 7.21
N PRO A 70 -17.41 3.65 8.44
CA PRO A 70 -18.11 4.83 8.94
C PRO A 70 -17.93 6.05 8.02
N GLU A 71 -18.98 6.86 7.87
CA GLU A 71 -19.03 7.99 6.94
C GLU A 71 -17.89 9.00 7.19
N HIS A 72 -17.54 9.25 8.45
CA HIS A 72 -16.45 10.18 8.81
C HIS A 72 -15.06 9.70 8.32
N HIS A 73 -14.89 8.40 8.06
CA HIS A 73 -13.69 7.83 7.43
C HIS A 73 -13.79 7.70 5.89
N ALA A 74 -14.94 8.00 5.30
CA ALA A 74 -15.12 7.98 3.84
C ALA A 74 -14.85 9.35 3.18
N THR A 75 -14.54 10.38 3.97
CA THR A 75 -14.29 11.75 3.51
C THR A 75 -12.97 11.90 2.74
N VAL A 76 -12.81 13.02 2.03
CA VAL A 76 -11.59 13.33 1.27
C VAL A 76 -10.39 13.56 2.19
N THR A 77 -10.62 14.06 3.40
CA THR A 77 -9.59 14.40 4.40
C THR A 77 -9.23 13.23 5.32
N ALA A 78 -10.10 12.21 5.41
CA ALA A 78 -9.83 11.04 6.24
C ALA A 78 -8.62 10.26 5.71
N THR A 79 -7.67 9.95 6.60
CA THR A 79 -6.54 9.10 6.24
C THR A 79 -6.91 7.63 6.28
N VAL A 80 -6.23 6.82 5.48
CA VAL A 80 -6.39 5.36 5.56
C VAL A 80 -5.97 4.86 6.93
N LEU A 81 -4.92 5.45 7.51
CA LEU A 81 -4.40 5.03 8.81
C LEU A 81 -5.44 5.21 9.91
N ASP A 82 -6.11 6.38 10.00
CA ASP A 82 -7.14 6.62 11.01
C ASP A 82 -8.27 5.60 10.89
N ALA A 83 -8.78 5.37 9.67
CA ALA A 83 -9.82 4.38 9.43
C ALA A 83 -9.40 2.95 9.84
N MET A 84 -8.13 2.61 9.67
CA MET A 84 -7.61 1.29 10.03
C MET A 84 -7.40 1.17 11.55
N MET A 85 -6.99 2.23 12.23
CA MET A 85 -6.84 2.23 13.68
C MET A 85 -8.22 2.09 14.37
N ASP A 86 -9.23 2.80 13.88
CA ASP A 86 -10.60 2.69 14.43
C ASP A 86 -11.19 1.29 14.17
N LEU A 87 -10.99 0.72 12.96
CA LEU A 87 -11.40 -0.66 12.68
C LEU A 87 -10.76 -1.66 13.66
N MET A 88 -9.49 -1.45 14.05
CA MET A 88 -8.85 -2.30 15.05
C MET A 88 -9.51 -2.21 16.45
N ASP A 89 -10.29 -1.15 16.73
CA ASP A 89 -11.07 -1.04 17.96
C ASP A 89 -12.42 -1.76 17.88
N GLU A 90 -12.91 -2.02 16.68
CA GLU A 90 -14.21 -2.66 16.43
C GLU A 90 -14.13 -4.19 16.29
N VAL A 91 -12.95 -4.74 15.98
CA VAL A 91 -12.76 -6.18 15.76
C VAL A 91 -12.01 -6.85 16.91
N GLU A 92 -12.07 -8.18 16.95
CA GLU A 92 -11.29 -8.98 17.90
C GLU A 92 -9.77 -8.78 17.74
N THR A 93 -9.03 -9.09 18.79
CA THR A 93 -7.57 -8.95 18.82
C THR A 93 -6.87 -10.06 18.05
N TYR A 94 -5.92 -9.68 17.20
CA TYR A 94 -5.03 -10.57 16.45
C TYR A 94 -3.58 -10.44 16.91
N ASN A 95 -2.69 -11.29 16.42
CA ASN A 95 -1.25 -11.13 16.64
C ASN A 95 -0.67 -10.04 15.71
N THR A 96 -1.17 -9.97 14.46
CA THR A 96 -0.78 -8.95 13.50
C THR A 96 -1.98 -8.32 12.83
N PHE A 97 -1.80 -7.08 12.41
CA PHE A 97 -2.71 -6.33 11.57
C PHE A 97 -2.00 -5.91 10.29
N SER A 98 -2.67 -6.07 9.16
CA SER A 98 -2.14 -5.67 7.86
C SER A 98 -3.21 -4.98 7.04
N TYR A 99 -2.86 -3.93 6.29
CA TYR A 99 -3.76 -3.41 5.28
C TYR A 99 -3.10 -3.33 3.90
N PHE A 100 -3.94 -3.47 2.88
CA PHE A 100 -3.54 -3.61 1.48
C PHE A 100 -4.32 -2.62 0.61
N LEU A 101 -3.64 -1.77 -0.16
CA LEU A 101 -4.33 -0.76 -0.98
C LEU A 101 -4.71 -1.33 -2.36
N PRO A 102 -5.99 -1.23 -2.76
CA PRO A 102 -6.45 -1.69 -4.07
C PRO A 102 -5.75 -1.03 -5.25
N THR A 103 -5.21 0.17 -5.03
CA THR A 103 -4.51 0.95 -6.05
C THR A 103 -3.17 0.36 -6.50
N CYS A 104 -2.66 -0.64 -5.78
CA CYS A 104 -1.40 -1.33 -6.10
C CYS A 104 -1.69 -2.79 -6.49
N PRO A 105 -2.20 -3.06 -7.70
CA PRO A 105 -2.78 -4.36 -8.06
C PRO A 105 -1.76 -5.49 -8.26
N PHE A 106 -0.47 -5.19 -8.46
CA PHE A 106 0.51 -6.17 -8.92
C PHE A 106 1.41 -6.77 -7.84
N ILE A 107 0.94 -6.71 -6.59
CA ILE A 107 1.57 -7.43 -5.48
C ILE A 107 1.32 -8.92 -5.65
N SER A 108 2.37 -9.72 -5.47
CA SER A 108 2.25 -11.16 -5.49
C SER A 108 2.03 -11.75 -4.08
N PRO A 109 1.46 -12.96 -3.98
CA PRO A 109 1.40 -13.71 -2.72
C PRO A 109 2.78 -13.85 -2.05
N ASP A 110 3.84 -14.06 -2.82
CA ASP A 110 5.21 -14.16 -2.32
C ASP A 110 5.71 -12.88 -1.64
N ASP A 111 5.30 -11.70 -2.10
CA ASP A 111 5.67 -10.44 -1.46
C ASP A 111 5.01 -10.32 -0.09
N ILE A 112 3.76 -10.77 0.02
CA ILE A 112 2.99 -10.81 1.26
C ILE A 112 3.66 -11.80 2.24
N LEU A 113 3.96 -13.00 1.78
CA LEU A 113 4.62 -14.03 2.57
C LEU A 113 5.96 -13.53 3.15
N LYS A 114 6.82 -12.91 2.32
CA LYS A 114 8.08 -12.29 2.78
C LYS A 114 7.88 -11.23 3.86
N GLY A 115 6.78 -10.50 3.81
CA GLY A 115 6.43 -9.53 4.83
C GLY A 115 6.05 -10.19 6.15
N MET A 116 5.16 -11.19 6.09
CA MET A 116 4.68 -11.93 7.24
C MET A 116 5.81 -12.68 7.95
N GLU A 117 6.69 -13.36 7.21
CA GLU A 117 7.87 -14.06 7.77
C GLU A 117 8.73 -13.14 8.66
N LYS A 118 8.92 -11.86 8.26
CA LYS A 118 9.70 -10.90 9.05
C LYS A 118 9.04 -10.55 10.38
N LEU A 119 7.70 -10.47 10.41
CA LEU A 119 6.94 -10.23 11.64
C LEU A 119 6.93 -11.46 12.54
N GLU A 120 6.68 -12.64 11.99
CA GLU A 120 6.63 -13.90 12.73
C GLU A 120 7.97 -14.24 13.38
N GLN A 121 9.07 -13.97 12.68
CA GLN A 121 10.43 -14.13 13.24
C GLN A 121 10.79 -13.04 14.25
N ARG A 122 9.87 -12.13 14.59
CA ARG A 122 10.06 -10.99 15.50
C ARG A 122 11.31 -10.14 15.19
N GLN A 123 11.61 -10.01 13.91
CA GLN A 123 12.75 -9.22 13.46
C GLN A 123 12.46 -7.71 13.45
N CYS A 124 11.17 -7.32 13.52
CA CYS A 124 10.69 -5.94 13.45
C CYS A 124 9.30 -5.82 14.06
N ASP A 125 8.88 -4.58 14.30
CA ASP A 125 7.54 -4.24 14.79
C ASP A 125 6.56 -4.05 13.63
N THR A 126 7.09 -3.59 12.49
CA THR A 126 6.32 -3.31 11.27
C THR A 126 7.07 -3.70 10.01
N VAL A 127 6.32 -3.96 8.94
CA VAL A 127 6.84 -4.21 7.59
C VAL A 127 6.06 -3.38 6.59
N ILE A 128 6.76 -2.74 5.66
CA ILE A 128 6.18 -1.87 4.63
C ILE A 128 6.68 -2.31 3.25
N SER A 129 5.79 -2.35 2.28
CA SER A 129 6.17 -2.53 0.88
C SER A 129 6.91 -1.30 0.37
N MET A 130 8.11 -1.48 -0.16
CA MET A 130 9.00 -0.42 -0.62
C MET A 130 9.31 -0.60 -2.10
N THR A 131 9.50 0.50 -2.80
CA THR A 131 9.99 0.46 -4.18
C THR A 131 11.16 1.41 -4.36
N GLN A 132 12.08 1.07 -5.25
CA GLN A 132 13.20 1.95 -5.57
C GLN A 132 12.68 3.20 -6.29
N ILE A 133 13.16 4.36 -5.90
CA ILE A 133 12.94 5.61 -6.63
C ILE A 133 13.85 5.55 -7.87
N PRO A 134 13.29 5.58 -9.09
CA PRO A 134 14.07 5.45 -10.31
C PRO A 134 14.99 6.65 -10.55
N GLU A 135 14.55 7.84 -10.14
CA GLU A 135 15.31 9.06 -10.26
C GLU A 135 16.39 9.14 -9.17
N THR A 136 17.47 9.82 -9.46
CA THR A 136 18.50 10.11 -8.48
C THR A 136 18.05 11.22 -7.55
N VAL A 137 17.51 10.85 -6.39
CA VAL A 137 16.95 11.78 -5.39
C VAL A 137 17.95 12.85 -4.99
N GLN A 138 19.24 12.51 -4.95
CA GLN A 138 20.29 13.47 -4.64
C GLN A 138 20.42 14.62 -5.66
N LEU A 139 19.88 14.46 -6.87
CA LEU A 139 19.83 15.52 -7.88
C LEU A 139 18.56 16.39 -7.76
N ALA A 140 17.73 16.18 -6.73
CA ALA A 140 16.55 17.00 -6.51
C ALA A 140 16.94 18.44 -6.17
N CYS A 141 16.22 19.38 -6.78
CA CYS A 141 16.37 20.82 -6.60
C CYS A 141 15.03 21.45 -6.28
N LEU A 142 15.06 22.55 -5.58
CA LEU A 142 13.96 23.49 -5.55
C LEU A 142 14.15 24.53 -6.66
N MET A 143 13.06 24.96 -7.24
CA MET A 143 13.04 26.11 -8.16
C MET A 143 12.44 27.31 -7.44
N SER A 144 13.16 28.41 -7.41
CA SER A 144 12.66 29.71 -6.91
C SER A 144 12.83 30.72 -8.03
N GLU A 145 11.73 31.10 -8.68
CA GLU A 145 11.76 31.82 -9.95
C GLU A 145 12.59 31.03 -10.98
N ASP A 146 13.68 31.58 -11.47
CA ASP A 146 14.58 30.91 -12.42
C ASP A 146 15.84 30.33 -11.74
N ASN A 147 15.92 30.38 -10.40
CA ASN A 147 17.07 29.87 -9.66
C ASN A 147 16.91 28.40 -9.30
N VAL A 148 17.94 27.59 -9.60
CA VAL A 148 18.03 26.17 -9.20
C VAL A 148 18.72 26.10 -7.83
N LEU A 149 18.00 25.62 -6.83
CA LEU A 149 18.48 25.50 -5.46
C LEU A 149 18.64 24.01 -5.11
N PRO A 150 19.87 23.48 -5.01
CA PRO A 150 20.12 22.10 -4.58
C PRO A 150 19.52 21.82 -3.21
N VAL A 151 18.88 20.65 -3.05
CA VAL A 151 18.34 20.19 -1.76
C VAL A 151 19.40 19.44 -0.94
N PHE A 152 20.39 18.84 -1.61
CA PHE A 152 21.45 18.06 -0.97
C PHE A 152 22.81 18.73 -1.16
N ASP A 153 23.46 19.12 -0.05
CA ASP A 153 24.70 19.91 -0.04
C ASP A 153 25.96 19.16 -0.51
N ASN A 154 25.91 17.82 -0.61
CA ASN A 154 27.10 16.98 -0.81
C ASN A 154 27.20 16.38 -2.22
N LEU A 155 26.52 16.95 -3.20
CA LEU A 155 26.58 16.43 -4.57
C LEU A 155 27.59 17.25 -5.40
N GLU A 156 28.60 16.55 -5.87
CA GLU A 156 29.44 17.04 -6.95
C GLU A 156 28.67 16.94 -8.27
N TRP A 157 27.86 17.95 -8.53
CA TRP A 157 26.96 18.02 -9.68
C TRP A 157 27.74 17.87 -11.00
N GLY A 158 27.29 16.88 -11.80
CA GLY A 158 27.85 16.65 -13.12
C GLY A 158 29.15 15.84 -13.17
N ILE A 159 29.78 15.54 -12.03
CA ILE A 159 31.01 14.74 -11.97
C ILE A 159 30.85 13.38 -11.28
N THR A 160 29.73 13.15 -10.60
CA THR A 160 29.47 11.86 -9.94
C THR A 160 28.87 10.84 -10.92
N ASN A 161 29.56 9.73 -11.12
CA ASN A 161 29.02 8.62 -11.91
C ASN A 161 27.81 8.00 -11.19
N SER A 162 26.71 7.85 -11.90
CA SER A 162 25.44 7.32 -11.37
C SER A 162 25.57 5.96 -10.67
N LYS A 163 26.60 5.17 -11.00
CA LYS A 163 26.89 3.89 -10.33
C LYS A 163 27.30 4.02 -8.86
N PHE A 164 27.79 5.19 -8.45
CA PHE A 164 28.23 5.47 -7.06
C PHE A 164 27.18 6.21 -6.25
N ILE A 165 26.05 6.58 -6.86
CA ILE A 165 24.96 7.26 -6.17
C ILE A 165 24.15 6.26 -5.37
N LYS A 166 23.82 6.58 -4.11
CA LYS A 166 23.00 5.73 -3.24
C LYS A 166 21.61 5.54 -3.83
N LYS A 167 21.12 4.30 -3.79
CA LYS A 167 19.73 3.99 -4.14
C LYS A 167 18.79 4.41 -3.02
N TYR A 168 17.75 5.13 -3.36
CA TYR A 168 16.69 5.52 -2.44
C TYR A 168 15.42 4.73 -2.70
N TYR A 169 14.64 4.54 -1.65
CA TYR A 169 13.39 3.79 -1.68
C TYR A 169 12.28 4.63 -1.06
N LYS A 170 11.06 4.43 -1.54
CA LYS A 170 9.84 5.00 -0.95
C LYS A 170 8.84 3.88 -0.67
N PRO A 171 7.85 4.07 0.23
CA PRO A 171 6.71 3.19 0.31
C PRO A 171 6.07 3.02 -1.07
N SER A 172 5.82 1.79 -1.47
CA SER A 172 5.12 1.51 -2.74
C SER A 172 3.62 1.77 -2.64
N GLY A 173 3.11 1.85 -1.40
CA GLY A 173 1.69 2.00 -1.13
C GLY A 173 0.91 0.67 -1.06
N ALA A 174 1.52 -0.44 -1.45
CA ALA A 174 0.78 -1.67 -1.62
C ALA A 174 0.30 -2.30 -0.30
N PHE A 175 1.19 -2.40 0.70
CA PHE A 175 0.82 -2.93 2.01
C PHE A 175 1.64 -2.34 3.15
N TYR A 176 1.01 -2.38 4.31
CA TYR A 176 1.57 -2.03 5.61
C TYR A 176 1.14 -3.11 6.60
N MET A 177 2.09 -3.73 7.28
CA MET A 177 1.88 -4.82 8.22
C MET A 177 2.54 -4.48 9.55
N GLY A 178 1.97 -4.92 10.66
CA GLY A 178 2.57 -4.68 11.98
C GLY A 178 2.04 -5.59 13.07
N LEU A 179 2.79 -5.67 14.16
CA LEU A 179 2.35 -6.34 15.38
C LEU A 179 1.16 -5.59 15.97
N TRP A 180 0.10 -6.30 16.33
CA TRP A 180 -1.15 -5.72 16.81
C TRP A 180 -0.95 -4.75 17.99
N ASN A 181 -0.32 -5.22 19.06
CA ASN A 181 -0.12 -4.41 20.27
C ASN A 181 0.74 -3.17 20.00
N PHE A 182 1.76 -3.31 19.16
CA PHE A 182 2.61 -2.19 18.76
C PHE A 182 1.80 -1.11 18.02
N LEU A 183 0.94 -1.50 17.08
CA LEU A 183 0.10 -0.56 16.33
C LEU A 183 -0.97 0.10 17.20
N LYS A 184 -1.58 -0.62 18.13
CA LYS A 184 -2.54 -0.07 19.08
C LYS A 184 -1.92 1.02 19.98
N GLU A 185 -0.68 0.83 20.39
CA GLU A 185 0.06 1.77 21.24
C GLU A 185 0.57 2.99 20.44
N ASN A 186 1.19 2.74 19.28
CA ASN A 186 1.94 3.76 18.56
C ASN A 186 1.14 4.44 17.43
N LYS A 187 0.08 3.81 16.92
CA LYS A 187 -0.75 4.30 15.79
C LYS A 187 0.08 4.77 14.58
N ASN A 188 1.21 4.12 14.32
CA ASN A 188 2.16 4.52 13.29
C ASN A 188 3.01 3.34 12.85
N PHE A 189 3.07 3.08 11.55
CA PHE A 189 3.89 2.02 10.96
C PHE A 189 5.40 2.34 10.91
N PHE A 190 5.79 3.57 11.18
CA PHE A 190 7.19 4.02 11.15
C PHE A 190 7.76 4.31 12.56
N ALA A 191 7.01 4.10 13.63
CA ALA A 191 7.43 4.47 14.99
C ALA A 191 8.51 3.56 15.57
N GLY A 192 8.56 2.29 15.16
CA GLY A 192 9.46 1.28 15.72
C GLY A 192 10.50 0.76 14.74
N LYS A 193 10.94 -0.45 14.97
CA LYS A 193 11.82 -1.16 14.05
C LYS A 193 11.04 -1.60 12.82
N THR A 194 11.15 -0.84 11.74
CA THR A 194 10.46 -1.09 10.47
C THR A 194 11.39 -1.80 9.49
N LYS A 195 10.90 -2.85 8.85
CA LYS A 195 11.57 -3.50 7.71
C LYS A 195 10.81 -3.29 6.41
N GLY A 196 11.52 -3.35 5.29
CA GLY A 196 10.95 -3.25 3.95
C GLY A 196 10.88 -4.60 3.24
N VAL A 197 9.84 -4.77 2.40
CA VAL A 197 9.83 -5.74 1.31
C VAL A 197 9.95 -4.95 0.00
N ILE A 198 11.00 -5.22 -0.76
CA ILE A 198 11.26 -4.48 -2.00
C ILE A 198 10.40 -5.05 -3.13
N ILE A 199 9.51 -4.22 -3.66
CA ILE A 199 8.67 -4.49 -4.82
C ILE A 199 9.36 -3.89 -6.04
N PRO A 200 9.58 -4.64 -7.13
CA PRO A 200 10.14 -4.10 -8.35
C PRO A 200 9.30 -2.93 -8.89
N PRO A 201 9.91 -1.89 -9.48
CA PRO A 201 9.17 -0.74 -10.01
C PRO A 201 8.05 -1.12 -10.98
N THR A 202 8.24 -2.16 -11.81
CA THR A 202 7.21 -2.68 -12.73
C THR A 202 5.98 -3.25 -12.04
N ARG A 203 6.07 -3.65 -10.77
CA ARG A 203 4.95 -4.17 -9.96
C ARG A 203 4.47 -3.19 -8.88
N SER A 204 5.12 -2.03 -8.75
CA SER A 204 4.77 -0.99 -7.76
C SER A 204 3.98 0.17 -8.36
N VAL A 205 3.16 -0.12 -9.38
CA VAL A 205 2.26 0.87 -9.98
C VAL A 205 1.17 1.23 -8.98
N ASP A 206 0.95 2.54 -8.75
CA ASP A 206 -0.15 3.07 -7.94
C ASP A 206 -1.17 3.74 -8.87
N ILE A 207 -2.35 3.13 -9.00
CA ILE A 207 -3.40 3.57 -9.92
C ILE A 207 -4.23 4.68 -9.28
N ASN A 208 -4.16 5.85 -9.88
CA ASN A 208 -4.89 7.04 -9.44
C ASN A 208 -5.69 7.70 -10.56
N THR A 209 -5.32 7.48 -11.82
CA THR A 209 -5.91 8.08 -13.02
C THR A 209 -6.12 7.04 -14.11
N ILE A 210 -6.84 7.43 -15.19
CA ILE A 210 -7.00 6.56 -16.37
C ILE A 210 -5.65 6.34 -17.10
N ALA A 211 -4.71 7.27 -17.00
CA ALA A 211 -3.38 7.10 -17.57
C ALA A 211 -2.61 5.99 -16.85
N ASP A 212 -2.77 5.86 -15.53
CA ASP A 212 -2.14 4.79 -14.75
C ASP A 212 -2.72 3.41 -15.13
N ILE A 213 -4.03 3.32 -15.42
CA ILE A 213 -4.65 2.09 -15.94
C ILE A 213 -3.98 1.68 -17.25
N LYS A 214 -3.90 2.60 -18.21
CA LYS A 214 -3.28 2.32 -19.52
C LYS A 214 -1.80 1.92 -19.37
N TYR A 215 -1.08 2.59 -18.50
CA TYR A 215 0.30 2.22 -18.19
C TYR A 215 0.37 0.82 -17.57
N ALA A 216 -0.46 0.53 -16.58
CA ALA A 216 -0.53 -0.78 -15.95
C ALA A 216 -0.83 -1.90 -16.96
N GLU A 217 -1.78 -1.68 -17.89
CA GLU A 217 -2.10 -2.63 -18.96
C GLU A 217 -0.94 -2.85 -19.93
N SER A 218 -0.08 -1.85 -20.13
CA SER A 218 1.06 -1.94 -21.06
C SER A 218 2.26 -2.72 -20.53
N ILE A 219 2.36 -2.92 -19.21
CA ILE A 219 3.53 -3.56 -18.56
C ILE A 219 3.26 -5.00 -18.11
N ILE A 220 2.02 -5.47 -18.17
CA ILE A 220 1.66 -6.87 -17.92
C ILE A 220 1.65 -7.62 -19.26
N TRP A 221 2.57 -8.55 -19.40
CA TRP A 221 2.61 -9.57 -20.45
C TRP A 221 2.93 -10.94 -19.84
#